data_4791c6e24f144c9945ce907ad10549ec
#
_entry.id   4791c6e24f144c9945ce907ad10549ec
#
_cell.length_a   1.000
_cell.length_b   1.000
_cell.length_c   1.000
_cell.angle_alpha   90.00
_cell.angle_beta   90.00
_cell.angle_gamma   90.00
#
_symmetry.space_group_name_H-M   'P 1'
#
loop_
_entity.id
_entity.type
_entity.pdbx_description
1 polymer ?
#
loop_
_entity_poly.entity_id
_entity_poly.type
_entity_poly.pdbx_seq_one_letter_code
_entity_poly.pdbx_strand_id
1 'polypeptide(L)'
;TEFETNTQSLKEKFGNARIEEFHTWEKKVGGRFYGYVDIIEAGSYSDDTQLLLSVARSIKKNGEVDHNYFAKVELANWLTYARGGGRTVKIAAEKIKRKSVTWFSNFYTYKTNGGILDYRQSGANGAAMRILPIALANLGNVEKIKEEIFCNSIITHGHPRAILGAMLYGYAIDQIIIFRP
;
A
#
# COMPACT_ATOMS: atom_id res chain seq x y z
N THR A 1 -8.15 7.85 8.73
CA THR A 1 -9.01 8.90 8.21
C THR A 1 -9.33 8.65 6.75
N GLU A 2 -10.28 7.84 6.45
CA GLU A 2 -10.74 7.84 5.08
C GLU A 2 -11.63 9.05 4.85
N PHE A 3 -10.97 10.22 4.69
CA PHE A 3 -11.44 11.26 3.83
C PHE A 3 -12.74 12.00 4.20
N GLU A 4 -12.99 12.16 5.48
CA GLU A 4 -13.91 13.23 5.85
C GLU A 4 -13.12 14.55 5.87
N THR A 5 -13.28 15.35 4.83
CA THR A 5 -12.62 16.65 4.69
C THR A 5 -13.57 17.83 4.96
N ASN A 6 -14.86 17.52 5.12
CA ASN A 6 -15.86 18.55 5.39
C ASN A 6 -15.82 18.93 6.86
N THR A 7 -15.36 20.13 7.14
CA THR A 7 -15.26 20.71 8.48
C THR A 7 -16.58 20.70 9.25
N GLN A 8 -17.71 20.91 8.57
CA GLN A 8 -19.03 20.87 9.19
C GLN A 8 -19.39 19.44 9.63
N SER A 9 -19.16 18.46 8.75
CA SER A 9 -19.38 17.04 9.08
C SER A 9 -18.49 16.56 10.22
N LEU A 10 -17.24 17.03 10.30
CA LEU A 10 -16.34 16.73 11.42
C LEU A 10 -16.88 17.29 12.75
N LYS A 11 -17.35 18.55 12.75
CA LYS A 11 -17.94 19.14 13.94
C LYS A 11 -19.21 18.41 14.41
N GLU A 12 -20.06 18.01 13.47
CA GLU A 12 -21.28 17.26 13.78
C GLU A 12 -21.01 15.88 14.36
N LYS A 13 -19.98 15.18 13.83
CA LYS A 13 -19.63 13.81 14.25
C LYS A 13 -18.78 13.75 15.51
N PHE A 14 -17.85 14.67 15.66
CA PHE A 14 -16.79 14.61 16.68
C PHE A 14 -16.73 15.83 17.59
N GLY A 15 -17.62 16.81 17.40
CA GLY A 15 -17.66 18.05 18.22
C GLY A 15 -16.54 19.05 17.88
N ASN A 16 -15.58 18.69 17.04
CA ASN A 16 -14.44 19.53 16.66
C ASN A 16 -14.19 19.49 15.15
N ALA A 17 -13.66 20.58 14.59
CA ALA A 17 -13.21 20.68 13.21
C ALA A 17 -11.87 20.00 12.97
N ARG A 18 -11.12 19.68 14.02
CA ARG A 18 -9.84 18.96 13.98
C ARG A 18 -10.01 17.60 14.64
N ILE A 19 -9.40 16.60 14.03
CA ILE A 19 -9.26 15.26 14.63
C ILE A 19 -7.95 15.26 15.43
N GLU A 20 -8.06 15.25 16.75
CA GLU A 20 -6.92 15.27 17.67
C GLU A 20 -6.64 13.89 18.28
N GLU A 21 -7.61 12.98 18.18
CA GLU A 21 -7.51 11.60 18.67
C GLU A 21 -8.14 10.61 17.69
N PHE A 22 -7.91 9.34 17.89
CA PHE A 22 -8.55 8.29 17.09
C PHE A 22 -10.00 8.10 17.55
N HIS A 23 -10.93 8.15 16.60
CA HIS A 23 -12.34 7.90 16.84
C HIS A 23 -12.82 6.61 16.17
N THR A 24 -13.73 5.91 16.82
CA THR A 24 -14.51 4.85 16.19
C THR A 24 -15.50 5.49 15.21
N TRP A 25 -15.61 4.92 14.02
CA TRP A 25 -16.53 5.44 13.00
C TRP A 25 -17.11 4.32 12.14
N GLU A 26 -18.21 4.62 11.47
CA GLU A 26 -18.92 3.72 10.60
C GLU A 26 -18.56 3.98 9.13
N LYS A 27 -18.27 2.91 8.41
CA LYS A 27 -18.00 2.94 6.98
C LYS A 27 -19.00 2.09 6.23
N LYS A 28 -19.68 2.66 5.25
CA LYS A 28 -20.48 1.89 4.31
C LYS A 28 -19.58 1.20 3.31
N VAL A 29 -19.63 -0.13 3.30
CA VAL A 29 -18.84 -1.00 2.42
C VAL A 29 -19.77 -1.76 1.49
N GLY A 30 -19.36 -1.95 0.24
CA GLY A 30 -20.12 -2.68 -0.75
C GLY A 30 -20.96 -1.79 -1.65
N GLY A 31 -21.77 -2.43 -2.50
CA GLY A 31 -22.61 -1.78 -3.48
C GLY A 31 -24.05 -1.59 -2.99
N ARG A 32 -24.88 -1.04 -3.87
CA ARG A 32 -26.29 -0.69 -3.59
C ARG A 32 -27.12 -1.85 -3.01
N PHE A 33 -26.82 -3.10 -3.39
CA PHE A 33 -27.62 -4.29 -3.02
C PHE A 33 -26.95 -5.20 -1.98
N TYR A 34 -25.63 -5.04 -1.76
CA TYR A 34 -24.83 -5.90 -0.88
C TYR A 34 -23.98 -5.07 0.08
N GLY A 35 -24.44 -3.86 0.37
CA GLY A 35 -23.74 -2.98 1.29
C GLY A 35 -23.97 -3.40 2.74
N TYR A 36 -22.92 -3.26 3.55
CA TYR A 36 -23.00 -3.37 5.00
C TYR A 36 -22.27 -2.19 5.64
N VAL A 37 -22.55 -1.98 6.91
CA VAL A 37 -21.80 -1.01 7.71
C VAL A 37 -20.68 -1.75 8.42
N ASP A 38 -19.45 -1.33 8.15
CA ASP A 38 -18.26 -1.80 8.85
C ASP A 38 -17.93 -0.80 9.96
N ILE A 39 -17.78 -1.30 11.18
CA ILE A 39 -17.38 -0.48 12.33
C ILE A 39 -15.85 -0.50 12.40
N ILE A 40 -15.26 0.67 12.23
CA ILE A 40 -13.81 0.86 12.32
C ILE A 40 -13.49 1.44 13.69
N GLU A 41 -12.99 0.58 14.57
CA GLU A 41 -12.64 0.97 15.93
C GLU A 41 -11.46 1.97 15.96
N ALA A 42 -11.48 2.83 16.98
CA ALA A 42 -10.38 3.76 17.25
C ALA A 42 -9.04 3.02 17.32
N GLY A 43 -8.02 3.55 16.63
CA GLY A 43 -6.71 2.91 16.52
C GLY A 43 -6.58 1.84 15.43
N SER A 44 -7.67 1.48 14.75
CA SER A 44 -7.60 0.62 13.56
C SER A 44 -6.84 1.29 12.42
N TYR A 45 -6.09 0.50 11.67
CA TYR A 45 -5.27 1.00 10.55
C TYR A 45 -5.72 0.40 9.21
N SER A 46 -5.50 1.17 8.13
CA SER A 46 -5.88 0.83 6.77
C SER A 46 -4.86 -0.10 6.08
N ASP A 47 -5.11 -0.36 4.81
CA ASP A 47 -4.21 -1.13 3.92
C ASP A 47 -2.80 -0.53 3.82
N ASP A 48 -2.65 0.78 3.96
CA ASP A 48 -1.34 1.44 3.98
C ASP A 48 -0.44 0.81 5.06
N THR A 49 -0.90 0.82 6.29
CA THR A 49 -0.15 0.22 7.41
C THR A 49 -0.09 -1.30 7.33
N GLN A 50 -1.17 -1.96 6.88
CA GLN A 50 -1.17 -3.43 6.72
C GLN A 50 -0.07 -3.87 5.74
N LEU A 51 0.04 -3.23 4.59
CA LEU A 51 1.05 -3.57 3.57
C LEU A 51 2.45 -3.10 3.95
N LEU A 52 2.58 -1.99 4.68
CA LEU A 52 3.84 -1.57 5.28
C LEU A 52 4.38 -2.64 6.22
N LEU A 53 3.55 -3.15 7.13
CA LEU A 53 3.92 -4.25 8.04
C LEU A 53 4.23 -5.55 7.29
N SER A 54 3.51 -5.83 6.19
CA SER A 54 3.81 -6.98 5.32
C SER A 54 5.19 -6.89 4.69
N VAL A 55 5.58 -5.70 4.23
CA VAL A 55 6.95 -5.46 3.74
C VAL A 55 7.96 -5.61 4.87
N ALA A 56 7.70 -5.03 6.04
CA ALA A 56 8.61 -5.13 7.20
C ALA A 56 8.89 -6.60 7.58
N ARG A 57 7.86 -7.45 7.60
CA ARG A 57 8.01 -8.90 7.87
C ARG A 57 8.77 -9.65 6.79
N SER A 58 8.90 -9.08 5.60
CA SER A 58 9.62 -9.67 4.47
C SER A 58 11.10 -9.28 4.41
N ILE A 59 11.56 -8.39 5.30
CA ILE A 59 12.95 -7.92 5.32
C ILE A 59 13.81 -8.91 6.12
N LYS A 60 14.90 -9.35 5.49
CA LYS A 60 15.92 -10.21 6.08
C LYS A 60 16.86 -9.40 6.97
N LYS A 61 17.65 -10.09 7.79
CA LYS A 61 18.62 -9.47 8.71
C LYS A 61 19.67 -8.58 8.01
N ASN A 62 19.97 -8.85 6.74
CA ASN A 62 20.91 -8.06 5.93
C ASN A 62 20.26 -6.86 5.22
N GLY A 63 18.99 -6.57 5.49
CA GLY A 63 18.23 -5.48 4.89
C GLY A 63 17.63 -5.79 3.51
N GLU A 64 17.87 -6.97 2.93
CA GLU A 64 17.22 -7.40 1.69
C GLU A 64 15.76 -7.75 1.91
N VAL A 65 14.91 -7.46 0.93
CA VAL A 65 13.52 -7.90 0.94
C VAL A 65 13.42 -9.29 0.32
N ASP A 66 12.82 -10.23 1.02
CA ASP A 66 12.37 -11.46 0.38
C ASP A 66 11.12 -11.18 -0.46
N HIS A 67 11.33 -10.75 -1.71
CA HIS A 67 10.26 -10.39 -2.63
C HIS A 67 9.32 -11.57 -2.93
N ASN A 68 9.83 -12.80 -2.90
CA ASN A 68 8.99 -13.97 -3.09
C ASN A 68 8.09 -14.20 -1.87
N TYR A 69 8.63 -14.09 -0.67
CA TYR A 69 7.85 -14.17 0.57
C TYR A 69 6.80 -13.06 0.63
N PHE A 70 7.20 -11.81 0.38
CA PHE A 70 6.26 -10.71 0.33
C PHE A 70 5.11 -10.99 -0.66
N ALA A 71 5.43 -11.40 -1.88
CA ALA A 71 4.44 -11.62 -2.93
C ALA A 71 3.53 -12.82 -2.64
N LYS A 72 4.14 -13.97 -2.33
CA LYS A 72 3.42 -15.27 -2.24
C LYS A 72 2.78 -15.53 -0.90
N VAL A 73 3.30 -14.93 0.17
CA VAL A 73 2.78 -15.14 1.52
C VAL A 73 2.06 -13.89 2.00
N GLU A 74 2.76 -12.78 2.14
CA GLU A 74 2.20 -11.57 2.75
C GLU A 74 1.09 -10.94 1.90
N LEU A 75 1.39 -10.62 0.65
CA LEU A 75 0.44 -9.97 -0.26
C LEU A 75 -0.74 -10.89 -0.62
N ALA A 76 -0.47 -12.18 -0.82
CA ALA A 76 -1.51 -13.16 -1.12
C ALA A 76 -2.50 -13.34 0.04
N ASN A 77 -1.99 -13.39 1.28
CA ASN A 77 -2.81 -13.52 2.48
C ASN A 77 -3.50 -12.21 2.88
N TRP A 78 -2.91 -11.06 2.54
CA TRP A 78 -3.48 -9.75 2.88
C TRP A 78 -4.94 -9.60 2.45
N LEU A 79 -5.34 -10.20 1.34
CA LEU A 79 -6.73 -10.13 0.87
C LEU A 79 -7.75 -10.69 1.86
N THR A 80 -7.36 -11.57 2.76
CA THR A 80 -8.27 -12.18 3.75
C THR A 80 -8.63 -11.23 4.89
N TYR A 81 -7.79 -10.20 5.11
CA TYR A 81 -7.99 -9.21 6.18
C TYR A 81 -7.85 -7.76 5.68
N ALA A 82 -7.88 -7.56 4.37
CA ALA A 82 -7.68 -6.25 3.75
C ALA A 82 -8.71 -5.23 4.22
N ARG A 83 -8.24 -4.18 4.88
CA ARG A 83 -9.07 -3.05 5.28
C ARG A 83 -8.80 -1.88 4.35
N GLY A 84 -9.61 -1.72 3.31
CA GLY A 84 -9.39 -0.77 2.23
C GLY A 84 -8.67 -1.40 1.04
N GLY A 85 -7.74 -0.66 0.47
CA GLY A 85 -6.94 -1.09 -0.67
C GLY A 85 -7.53 -0.80 -2.03
N GLY A 86 -6.68 -0.22 -2.89
CA GLY A 86 -7.02 0.11 -4.26
C GLY A 86 -7.17 -1.14 -5.15
N ARG A 87 -7.89 -0.97 -6.25
CA ARG A 87 -8.13 -2.04 -7.24
C ARG A 87 -6.85 -2.69 -7.72
N THR A 88 -5.83 -1.90 -8.03
CA THR A 88 -4.52 -2.35 -8.51
C THR A 88 -3.89 -3.39 -7.57
N VAL A 89 -3.80 -3.07 -6.28
CA VAL A 89 -3.18 -3.97 -5.29
C VAL A 89 -4.00 -5.25 -5.12
N LYS A 90 -5.33 -5.14 -5.09
CA LYS A 90 -6.23 -6.30 -4.96
C LYS A 90 -6.11 -7.26 -6.15
N ILE A 91 -6.07 -6.74 -7.37
CA ILE A 91 -5.91 -7.58 -8.58
C ILE A 91 -4.52 -8.23 -8.59
N ALA A 92 -3.47 -7.48 -8.24
CA ALA A 92 -2.12 -8.02 -8.13
C ALA A 92 -2.05 -9.14 -7.08
N ALA A 93 -2.66 -8.94 -5.92
CA ALA A 93 -2.73 -9.92 -4.83
C ALA A 93 -3.51 -11.18 -5.22
N GLU A 94 -4.62 -11.04 -5.95
CA GLU A 94 -5.34 -12.21 -6.49
C GLU A 94 -4.52 -12.99 -7.51
N LYS A 95 -3.86 -12.29 -8.43
CA LYS A 95 -3.09 -12.96 -9.48
C LYS A 95 -1.88 -13.70 -8.93
N ILE A 96 -1.18 -13.13 -7.94
CA ILE A 96 0.05 -13.73 -7.39
C ILE A 96 -0.19 -15.06 -6.67
N LYS A 97 -1.43 -15.37 -6.26
CA LYS A 97 -1.80 -16.66 -5.70
C LYS A 97 -1.59 -17.83 -6.67
N ARG A 98 -1.60 -17.59 -7.96
CA ARG A 98 -1.39 -18.63 -8.97
C ARG A 98 0.05 -19.17 -8.89
N LYS A 99 0.21 -20.50 -8.87
CA LYS A 99 1.53 -21.15 -8.76
C LYS A 99 2.52 -20.72 -9.85
N SER A 100 2.03 -20.54 -11.08
CA SER A 100 2.83 -20.16 -12.25
C SER A 100 3.29 -18.70 -12.28
N VAL A 101 2.74 -17.82 -11.42
CA VAL A 101 3.08 -16.40 -11.39
C VAL A 101 4.18 -16.17 -10.37
N THR A 102 5.26 -15.51 -10.78
CA THR A 102 6.36 -15.11 -9.90
C THR A 102 6.19 -13.64 -9.49
N TRP A 103 6.95 -13.19 -8.47
CA TRP A 103 6.90 -11.80 -8.03
C TRP A 103 7.31 -10.81 -9.14
N PHE A 104 8.21 -11.18 -10.04
CA PHE A 104 8.69 -10.36 -11.17
C PHE A 104 7.88 -10.56 -12.46
N SER A 105 6.87 -11.43 -12.48
CA SER A 105 5.99 -11.68 -13.64
C SER A 105 4.51 -11.49 -13.34
N ASN A 106 4.19 -10.73 -12.29
CA ASN A 106 2.80 -10.50 -11.86
C ASN A 106 2.08 -9.45 -12.72
N PHE A 107 2.20 -9.55 -14.04
CA PHE A 107 1.54 -8.67 -15.00
C PHE A 107 0.07 -9.06 -15.15
N TYR A 108 -0.84 -8.11 -14.97
CA TYR A 108 -2.28 -8.35 -15.02
C TYR A 108 -2.99 -7.36 -15.94
N THR A 109 -4.16 -7.76 -16.40
CA THR A 109 -5.12 -6.91 -17.08
C THR A 109 -6.46 -6.98 -16.36
N TYR A 110 -7.26 -5.92 -16.44
CA TYR A 110 -8.61 -5.92 -15.91
C TYR A 110 -9.53 -5.02 -16.72
N LYS A 111 -10.83 -5.39 -16.76
CA LYS A 111 -11.86 -4.64 -17.45
C LYS A 111 -12.39 -3.49 -16.59
N THR A 112 -12.62 -2.35 -17.22
CA THR A 112 -13.30 -1.19 -16.65
C THR A 112 -14.40 -0.74 -17.61
N ASN A 113 -15.22 0.22 -17.19
CA ASN A 113 -16.22 0.83 -18.08
C ASN A 113 -15.59 1.56 -19.28
N GLY A 114 -14.32 2.00 -19.16
CA GLY A 114 -13.55 2.67 -20.20
C GLY A 114 -12.68 1.75 -21.05
N GLY A 115 -12.76 0.42 -20.88
CA GLY A 115 -11.95 -0.54 -21.63
C GLY A 115 -11.11 -1.46 -20.75
N ILE A 116 -10.04 -2.00 -21.34
CA ILE A 116 -9.10 -2.88 -20.66
C ILE A 116 -7.91 -2.04 -20.21
N LEU A 117 -7.63 -2.07 -18.92
CA LEU A 117 -6.41 -1.51 -18.34
C LEU A 117 -5.43 -2.63 -18.03
N ASP A 118 -4.15 -2.36 -18.25
CA ASP A 118 -3.09 -3.29 -17.93
C ASP A 118 -2.22 -2.81 -16.75
N TYR A 119 -1.37 -3.70 -16.30
CA TYR A 119 -0.39 -3.50 -15.24
C TYR A 119 0.43 -2.20 -15.42
N ARG A 120 0.82 -1.84 -16.65
CA ARG A 120 1.64 -0.64 -16.95
C ARG A 120 0.90 0.68 -16.74
N GLN A 121 -0.42 0.64 -16.60
CA GLN A 121 -1.26 1.81 -16.35
C GLN A 121 -1.53 2.02 -14.84
N SER A 122 -0.96 1.18 -13.98
CA SER A 122 -1.13 1.22 -12.52
C SER A 122 -0.23 2.27 -11.88
N GLY A 123 -0.60 3.54 -11.99
CA GLY A 123 0.17 4.71 -11.54
C GLY A 123 -0.21 5.26 -10.15
N ALA A 124 -0.98 4.50 -9.34
CA ALA A 124 -1.40 4.91 -8.01
C ALA A 124 -0.28 4.76 -6.95
N ASN A 125 -0.51 5.29 -5.75
CA ASN A 125 0.46 5.34 -4.65
C ASN A 125 0.66 4.02 -3.88
N GLY A 126 -0.03 2.95 -4.25
CA GLY A 126 0.02 1.67 -3.51
C GLY A 126 1.39 0.98 -3.44
N ALA A 127 2.37 1.43 -4.25
CA ALA A 127 3.77 1.06 -4.07
C ALA A 127 4.42 1.93 -2.97
N ALA A 128 4.29 3.26 -3.07
CA ALA A 128 4.95 4.20 -2.16
C ALA A 128 4.49 4.06 -0.70
N MET A 129 3.21 3.80 -0.46
CA MET A 129 2.64 3.72 0.89
C MET A 129 3.28 2.65 1.79
N ARG A 130 3.96 1.66 1.22
CA ARG A 130 4.46 0.48 1.96
C ARG A 130 5.99 0.38 2.06
N ILE A 131 6.76 1.27 1.41
CA ILE A 131 8.22 1.09 1.27
C ILE A 131 9.05 1.65 2.43
N LEU A 132 8.44 2.36 3.37
CA LEU A 132 9.16 2.93 4.53
C LEU A 132 10.12 1.93 5.21
N PRO A 133 9.73 0.67 5.49
CA PRO A 133 10.62 -0.28 6.14
C PRO A 133 11.87 -0.59 5.31
N ILE A 134 11.78 -0.56 3.97
CA ILE A 134 12.92 -0.81 3.07
C ILE A 134 13.96 0.30 3.23
N ALA A 135 13.50 1.56 3.22
CA ALA A 135 14.38 2.70 3.42
C ALA A 135 15.07 2.65 4.78
N LEU A 136 14.30 2.38 5.86
CA LEU A 136 14.84 2.31 7.21
C LEU A 136 15.85 1.17 7.42
N ALA A 137 15.63 0.03 6.79
CA ALA A 137 16.53 -1.13 6.88
C ALA A 137 17.85 -0.96 6.11
N ASN A 138 17.94 0.04 5.24
CA ASN A 138 19.07 0.25 4.34
C ASN A 138 19.62 1.69 4.39
N LEU A 139 19.40 2.42 5.48
CA LEU A 139 19.86 3.81 5.63
C LEU A 139 21.35 3.96 5.28
N GLY A 140 21.67 5.00 4.51
CA GLY A 140 23.01 5.28 4.02
C GLY A 140 23.41 4.50 2.77
N ASN A 141 22.58 3.55 2.31
CA ASN A 141 22.84 2.79 1.07
C ASN A 141 21.77 3.07 0.03
N VAL A 142 21.87 4.25 -0.60
CA VAL A 142 20.87 4.75 -1.56
C VAL A 142 20.65 3.80 -2.74
N GLU A 143 21.69 3.14 -3.24
CA GLU A 143 21.56 2.23 -4.37
C GLU A 143 20.76 0.99 -3.98
N LYS A 144 21.01 0.44 -2.80
CA LYS A 144 20.23 -0.68 -2.29
C LYS A 144 18.77 -0.29 -2.00
N ILE A 145 18.53 0.89 -1.43
CA ILE A 145 17.19 1.43 -1.24
C ILE A 145 16.43 1.49 -2.56
N LYS A 146 17.04 2.02 -3.60
CA LYS A 146 16.43 2.11 -4.95
C LYS A 146 16.11 0.74 -5.53
N GLU A 147 17.07 -0.20 -5.48
CA GLU A 147 16.90 -1.55 -6.00
C GLU A 147 15.76 -2.30 -5.30
N GLU A 148 15.77 -2.33 -3.98
CA GLU A 148 14.76 -3.05 -3.19
C GLU A 148 13.37 -2.43 -3.36
N ILE A 149 13.27 -1.09 -3.42
CA ILE A 149 12.00 -0.40 -3.67
C ILE A 149 11.51 -0.66 -5.09
N PHE A 150 12.39 -0.64 -6.09
CA PHE A 150 12.03 -0.97 -7.46
C PHE A 150 11.43 -2.39 -7.54
N CYS A 151 12.16 -3.39 -7.03
CA CYS A 151 11.73 -4.78 -7.02
C CYS A 151 10.40 -4.97 -6.25
N ASN A 152 10.23 -4.32 -5.11
CA ASN A 152 8.97 -4.38 -4.37
C ASN A 152 7.81 -3.71 -5.13
N SER A 153 8.05 -2.57 -5.77
CA SER A 153 7.03 -1.81 -6.49
C SER A 153 6.48 -2.57 -7.69
N ILE A 154 7.34 -3.21 -8.48
CA ILE A 154 6.94 -3.93 -9.70
C ILE A 154 6.06 -5.16 -9.43
N ILE A 155 5.98 -5.64 -8.19
CA ILE A 155 5.07 -6.74 -7.82
C ILE A 155 3.61 -6.36 -8.08
N THR A 156 3.28 -5.06 -7.93
CA THR A 156 1.89 -4.59 -8.01
C THR A 156 1.67 -3.45 -9.00
N HIS A 157 2.69 -2.65 -9.29
CA HIS A 157 2.57 -1.42 -10.09
C HIS A 157 3.63 -1.39 -11.18
N GLY A 158 3.19 -1.30 -12.44
CA GLY A 158 4.09 -1.24 -13.61
C GLY A 158 4.23 0.17 -14.21
N HIS A 159 3.52 1.17 -13.70
CA HIS A 159 3.59 2.53 -14.23
C HIS A 159 4.82 3.27 -13.67
N PRO A 160 5.61 3.96 -14.51
CA PRO A 160 6.80 4.70 -14.05
C PRO A 160 6.53 5.68 -12.92
N ARG A 161 5.40 6.37 -12.92
CA ARG A 161 5.00 7.29 -11.85
C ARG A 161 4.94 6.62 -10.48
N ALA A 162 4.35 5.42 -10.40
CA ALA A 162 4.24 4.69 -9.15
C ALA A 162 5.62 4.23 -8.64
N ILE A 163 6.45 3.72 -9.54
CA ILE A 163 7.79 3.20 -9.24
C ILE A 163 8.71 4.35 -8.82
N LEU A 164 8.83 5.39 -9.65
CA LEU A 164 9.69 6.54 -9.36
C LEU A 164 9.23 7.32 -8.12
N GLY A 165 7.91 7.45 -7.91
CA GLY A 165 7.37 8.07 -6.71
C GLY A 165 7.73 7.29 -5.44
N ALA A 166 7.69 5.96 -5.47
CA ALA A 166 8.14 5.12 -4.36
C ALA A 166 9.65 5.25 -4.11
N MET A 167 10.46 5.23 -5.17
CA MET A 167 11.92 5.40 -5.07
C MET A 167 12.30 6.77 -4.53
N LEU A 168 11.64 7.84 -5.00
CA LEU A 168 11.86 9.20 -4.51
C LEU A 168 11.49 9.33 -3.04
N TYR A 169 10.38 8.72 -2.62
CA TYR A 169 9.97 8.70 -1.22
C TYR A 169 10.99 7.98 -0.34
N GLY A 170 11.47 6.81 -0.76
CA GLY A 170 12.53 6.09 -0.03
C GLY A 170 13.84 6.88 0.07
N TYR A 171 14.25 7.53 -1.02
CA TYR A 171 15.40 8.42 -1.03
C TYR A 171 15.22 9.60 -0.07
N ALA A 172 14.06 10.25 -0.07
CA ALA A 172 13.77 11.37 0.81
C ALA A 172 13.85 10.96 2.30
N ILE A 173 13.33 9.77 2.65
CA ILE A 173 13.45 9.23 4.01
C ILE A 173 14.92 9.08 4.40
N ASP A 174 15.73 8.47 3.55
CA ASP A 174 17.17 8.31 3.80
C ASP A 174 17.86 9.66 4.05
N GLN A 175 17.64 10.62 3.16
CA GLN A 175 18.23 11.95 3.27
C GLN A 175 17.82 12.69 4.56
N ILE A 176 16.53 12.65 4.91
CA ILE A 176 16.03 13.30 6.13
C ILE A 176 16.65 12.67 7.41
N ILE A 177 16.78 11.34 7.42
CA ILE A 177 17.31 10.66 8.61
C ILE A 177 18.82 10.80 8.72
N ILE A 178 19.55 10.67 7.60
CA ILE A 178 21.02 10.72 7.62
C ILE A 178 21.53 12.15 7.83
N PHE A 179 20.95 13.12 7.14
CA PHE A 179 21.49 14.49 7.18
C PHE A 179 20.85 15.37 8.26
N ARG A 180 19.71 15.00 8.83
CA ARG A 180 18.99 15.72 9.89
C ARG A 180 19.22 17.24 9.80
N PRO A 181 18.43 17.99 8.98
CA PRO A 181 18.55 19.44 8.89
C PRO A 181 18.32 20.11 10.25
#